data_8eaaa618fa7d08a62c378313c3943a35
#
_entry.id   8eaaa618fa7d08a62c378313c3943a35
#
_cell.length_a   1.000
_cell.length_b   1.000
_cell.length_c   1.000
_cell.angle_alpha   90.00
_cell.angle_beta   90.00
_cell.angle_gamma   90.00
#
_symmetry.space_group_name_H-M   'P 1'
#
loop_
_entity.id
_entity.type
_entity.pdbx_description
1 polymer ?
#
loop_
_entity_poly.entity_id
_entity_poly.type
_entity_poly.pdbx_seq_one_letter_code
_entity_poly.pdbx_strand_id
1 'polypeptide(L)'
;MDLKQHILQAAILIVDDEPANVKLLEKILQRQGYRNIQSTCDSREVTSLCDTTRFDAFLLDIRMPYLSGFEVMEQLQQRFRDDYLPVLVLSAQPDMETRLRALSLGAKDFLTKPFDQLEAVTRIHNLLEVRLMHNQVRDQNRLLEQQVKSRTDELYRTRQEVIRRLGLAAEYRDNETGNHIIRMSKYAQLLALAYGLTEQDAEIILNAAPMHDIGKIGIPDRILLKTGKLDPEEWRIMQTHVQMGANILSGSPTELMRAARTIAQHHHEKWDGTGYPNGLREEDISIAGRICALADVFDALTSQRPYKPAWTVEDTLTYIASESGKHFDPKLAPLLKRNLPEILIIKSEYADAEVIRDLDY
;
A
#
# COMPACT_ATOMS: atom_id res chain seq x y z
N MET A 1 -26.22 21.44 2.30
CA MET A 1 -27.53 21.43 1.58
C MET A 1 -28.42 20.42 2.28
N ASP A 2 -29.68 20.79 2.56
CA ASP A 2 -30.63 19.88 3.25
C ASP A 2 -30.97 18.69 2.32
N LEU A 3 -31.06 17.47 2.86
CA LEU A 3 -31.41 16.23 2.13
C LEU A 3 -32.65 16.46 1.26
N LYS A 4 -33.61 17.23 1.80
CA LYS A 4 -34.85 17.58 1.11
C LYS A 4 -34.61 18.35 -0.20
N GLN A 5 -33.59 19.24 -0.24
CA GLN A 5 -33.24 19.96 -1.46
C GLN A 5 -32.56 19.03 -2.49
N HIS A 6 -31.76 18.08 -2.04
CA HIS A 6 -31.13 17.11 -2.94
C HIS A 6 -32.14 16.17 -3.58
N ILE A 7 -33.18 15.73 -2.84
CA ILE A 7 -34.25 14.88 -3.36
C ILE A 7 -34.99 15.60 -4.52
N LEU A 8 -35.23 16.90 -4.38
CA LEU A 8 -35.91 17.67 -5.44
C LEU A 8 -35.04 17.95 -6.68
N GLN A 9 -33.73 17.73 -6.58
CA GLN A 9 -32.77 17.83 -7.68
C GLN A 9 -32.43 16.48 -8.32
N ALA A 10 -32.96 15.40 -7.78
CA ALA A 10 -32.72 14.04 -8.31
C ALA A 10 -33.23 13.92 -9.75
N ALA A 11 -32.46 13.22 -10.59
CA ALA A 11 -32.81 12.97 -11.97
C ALA A 11 -33.74 11.76 -12.08
N ILE A 12 -34.94 11.97 -12.62
CA ILE A 12 -35.97 10.95 -12.75
C ILE A 12 -36.24 10.69 -14.23
N LEU A 13 -36.25 9.42 -14.66
CA LEU A 13 -36.71 9.03 -15.97
C LEU A 13 -38.09 8.36 -15.88
N ILE A 14 -39.05 8.90 -16.64
CA ILE A 14 -40.37 8.32 -16.82
C ILE A 14 -40.44 7.60 -18.18
N VAL A 15 -40.78 6.33 -18.17
CA VAL A 15 -40.87 5.48 -19.37
C VAL A 15 -42.26 4.84 -19.41
N ASP A 16 -43.14 5.31 -20.29
CA ASP A 16 -44.53 4.83 -20.43
C ASP A 16 -44.97 5.15 -21.85
N ASP A 17 -45.46 4.17 -22.60
CA ASP A 17 -45.86 4.32 -24.00
C ASP A 17 -47.14 5.18 -24.18
N GLU A 18 -47.87 5.42 -23.11
CA GLU A 18 -49.08 6.25 -23.12
C GLU A 18 -48.72 7.71 -22.74
N PRO A 19 -48.73 8.69 -23.66
CA PRO A 19 -48.37 10.07 -23.40
C PRO A 19 -49.22 10.76 -22.30
N ALA A 20 -50.42 10.28 -22.07
CA ALA A 20 -51.28 10.80 -21.01
C ALA A 20 -50.74 10.49 -19.61
N ASN A 21 -50.21 9.27 -19.41
CA ASN A 21 -49.59 8.85 -18.16
C ASN A 21 -48.27 9.65 -17.90
N VAL A 22 -47.44 9.80 -18.92
CA VAL A 22 -46.21 10.59 -18.86
C VAL A 22 -46.51 12.00 -18.40
N LYS A 23 -47.43 12.71 -19.08
CA LYS A 23 -47.82 14.08 -18.75
C LYS A 23 -48.43 14.22 -17.35
N LEU A 24 -49.16 13.20 -16.90
CA LEU A 24 -49.75 13.20 -15.55
C LEU A 24 -48.61 13.13 -14.49
N LEU A 25 -47.70 12.18 -14.63
CA LEU A 25 -46.56 12.00 -13.70
C LEU A 25 -45.63 13.22 -13.70
N GLU A 26 -45.29 13.77 -14.87
CA GLU A 26 -44.54 15.02 -14.97
C GLU A 26 -45.21 16.16 -14.20
N LYS A 27 -46.50 16.37 -14.38
CA LYS A 27 -47.24 17.41 -13.65
C LYS A 27 -47.27 17.17 -12.15
N ILE A 28 -47.48 15.93 -11.71
CA ILE A 28 -47.46 15.56 -10.29
C ILE A 28 -46.10 15.91 -9.69
N LEU A 29 -45.01 15.48 -10.30
CA LEU A 29 -43.64 15.70 -9.82
C LEU A 29 -43.24 17.19 -9.87
N GLN A 30 -43.53 17.89 -10.95
CA GLN A 30 -43.26 19.34 -11.09
C GLN A 30 -43.95 20.14 -10.00
N ARG A 31 -45.21 19.82 -9.68
CA ARG A 31 -45.96 20.51 -8.60
C ARG A 31 -45.35 20.26 -7.21
N GLN A 32 -44.66 19.16 -7.02
CA GLN A 32 -43.89 18.87 -5.78
C GLN A 32 -42.50 19.47 -5.75
N GLY A 33 -42.08 20.15 -6.84
CA GLY A 33 -40.82 20.86 -6.91
C GLY A 33 -39.65 20.06 -7.50
N TYR A 34 -39.90 18.84 -8.01
CA TYR A 34 -38.87 18.09 -8.77
C TYR A 34 -38.56 18.82 -10.07
N ARG A 35 -37.27 18.99 -10.40
CA ARG A 35 -36.83 19.82 -11.53
C ARG A 35 -36.18 19.03 -12.65
N ASN A 36 -35.54 17.90 -12.35
CA ASN A 36 -34.80 17.12 -13.31
C ASN A 36 -35.59 15.87 -13.72
N ILE A 37 -36.65 16.09 -14.50
CA ILE A 37 -37.52 15.05 -15.00
C ILE A 37 -37.31 14.93 -16.50
N GLN A 38 -36.97 13.72 -16.96
CA GLN A 38 -36.98 13.35 -18.36
C GLN A 38 -38.01 12.26 -18.58
N SER A 39 -38.53 12.17 -19.79
CA SER A 39 -39.52 11.17 -20.15
C SER A 39 -39.34 10.69 -21.57
N THR A 40 -39.77 9.44 -21.83
CA THR A 40 -39.86 8.89 -23.18
C THR A 40 -41.08 7.98 -23.29
N CYS A 41 -41.67 7.97 -24.48
CA CYS A 41 -42.69 7.01 -24.85
C CYS A 41 -42.16 5.82 -25.66
N ASP A 42 -40.86 5.79 -25.90
CA ASP A 42 -40.17 4.71 -26.61
C ASP A 42 -39.16 4.00 -25.70
N SER A 43 -39.50 2.77 -25.31
CA SER A 43 -38.65 1.97 -24.39
C SER A 43 -37.24 1.69 -24.93
N ARG A 44 -37.01 1.80 -26.25
CA ARG A 44 -35.69 1.61 -26.88
C ARG A 44 -34.72 2.75 -26.61
N GLU A 45 -35.23 3.94 -26.27
CA GLU A 45 -34.41 5.11 -25.98
C GLU A 45 -33.78 5.09 -24.60
N VAL A 46 -34.24 4.26 -23.68
CA VAL A 46 -33.78 4.25 -22.27
C VAL A 46 -32.27 4.11 -22.16
N THR A 47 -31.70 3.18 -22.92
CA THR A 47 -30.26 2.93 -22.86
C THR A 47 -29.46 4.15 -23.34
N SER A 48 -29.87 4.81 -24.44
CA SER A 48 -29.21 5.99 -24.97
C SER A 48 -29.37 7.22 -24.05
N LEU A 49 -30.51 7.36 -23.38
CA LEU A 49 -30.71 8.40 -22.37
C LEU A 49 -29.79 8.20 -21.17
N CYS A 50 -29.53 6.96 -20.77
CA CYS A 50 -28.57 6.64 -19.72
C CYS A 50 -27.09 6.90 -20.12
N ASP A 51 -26.79 7.08 -21.41
CA ASP A 51 -25.43 7.47 -21.87
C ASP A 51 -25.17 8.98 -21.63
N THR A 52 -26.23 9.76 -21.66
CA THR A 52 -26.12 11.23 -21.55
C THR A 52 -26.47 11.76 -20.15
N THR A 53 -27.32 11.03 -19.43
CA THR A 53 -27.84 11.45 -18.13
C THR A 53 -27.75 10.31 -17.11
N ARG A 54 -27.22 10.63 -15.92
CA ARG A 54 -27.26 9.71 -14.79
C ARG A 54 -28.54 9.90 -14.01
N PHE A 55 -29.46 8.96 -14.13
CA PHE A 55 -30.73 8.99 -13.41
C PHE A 55 -30.59 8.42 -11.99
N ASP A 56 -31.39 8.97 -11.08
CA ASP A 56 -31.50 8.52 -9.68
C ASP A 56 -32.71 7.61 -9.44
N ALA A 57 -33.72 7.68 -10.30
CA ALA A 57 -34.86 6.77 -10.27
C ALA A 57 -35.48 6.60 -11.66
N PHE A 58 -36.10 5.44 -11.88
CA PHE A 58 -36.87 5.11 -13.07
C PHE A 58 -38.32 4.83 -12.68
N LEU A 59 -39.26 5.48 -13.37
CA LEU A 59 -40.69 5.19 -13.33
C LEU A 59 -41.02 4.44 -14.62
N LEU A 60 -41.22 3.12 -14.54
CA LEU A 60 -41.19 2.25 -15.71
C LEU A 60 -42.50 1.48 -15.87
N ASP A 61 -43.20 1.68 -16.97
CA ASP A 61 -44.31 0.84 -17.34
C ASP A 61 -43.84 -0.56 -17.75
N ILE A 62 -44.63 -1.59 -17.44
CA ILE A 62 -44.33 -2.97 -17.84
C ILE A 62 -44.81 -3.25 -19.26
N ARG A 63 -45.96 -2.74 -19.66
CA ARG A 63 -46.62 -3.11 -20.91
C ARG A 63 -46.38 -2.05 -21.97
N MET A 64 -45.23 -2.08 -22.61
CA MET A 64 -44.88 -1.18 -23.69
C MET A 64 -44.63 -1.92 -25.01
N PRO A 65 -44.83 -1.28 -26.17
CA PRO A 65 -44.44 -1.82 -27.46
C PRO A 65 -42.88 -1.84 -27.54
N TYR A 66 -42.35 -2.68 -28.41
CA TYR A 66 -40.94 -2.90 -28.70
C TYR A 66 -40.16 -3.62 -27.58
N LEU A 67 -39.89 -2.98 -26.47
CA LEU A 67 -39.28 -3.57 -25.28
C LEU A 67 -40.25 -3.44 -24.09
N SER A 68 -40.54 -4.56 -23.46
CA SER A 68 -41.31 -4.59 -22.22
C SER A 68 -40.50 -3.95 -21.08
N GLY A 69 -41.16 -3.50 -20.03
CA GLY A 69 -40.49 -3.00 -18.84
C GLY A 69 -39.54 -4.03 -18.21
N PHE A 70 -39.80 -5.32 -18.35
CA PHE A 70 -38.90 -6.38 -17.88
C PHE A 70 -37.59 -6.39 -18.66
N GLU A 71 -37.65 -6.29 -20.00
CA GLU A 71 -36.45 -6.25 -20.84
C GLU A 71 -35.65 -5.00 -20.57
N VAL A 72 -36.30 -3.86 -20.36
CA VAL A 72 -35.63 -2.63 -19.92
C VAL A 72 -34.93 -2.81 -18.57
N MET A 73 -35.60 -3.44 -17.60
CA MET A 73 -35.00 -3.74 -16.28
C MET A 73 -33.78 -4.65 -16.37
N GLU A 74 -33.83 -5.68 -17.24
CA GLU A 74 -32.69 -6.57 -17.48
C GLU A 74 -31.49 -5.78 -18.05
N GLN A 75 -31.72 -4.88 -19.00
CA GLN A 75 -30.68 -4.01 -19.54
C GLN A 75 -30.09 -3.05 -18.48
N LEU A 76 -30.95 -2.44 -17.67
CA LEU A 76 -30.53 -1.58 -16.56
C LEU A 76 -29.73 -2.36 -15.52
N GLN A 77 -30.16 -3.56 -15.16
CA GLN A 77 -29.46 -4.42 -14.20
C GLN A 77 -28.08 -4.85 -14.72
N GLN A 78 -27.95 -5.18 -16.00
CA GLN A 78 -26.64 -5.49 -16.61
C GLN A 78 -25.70 -4.30 -16.62
N ARG A 79 -26.24 -3.11 -16.89
CA ARG A 79 -25.45 -1.88 -17.01
C ARG A 79 -25.00 -1.33 -15.64
N PHE A 80 -25.86 -1.44 -14.63
CA PHE A 80 -25.66 -0.85 -13.30
C PHE A 80 -25.50 -1.91 -12.20
N ARG A 81 -24.76 -3.00 -12.49
CA ARG A 81 -24.59 -4.16 -11.59
C ARG A 81 -24.19 -3.80 -10.17
N ASP A 82 -23.33 -2.80 -10.02
CA ASP A 82 -22.74 -2.40 -8.73
C ASP A 82 -23.35 -1.11 -8.18
N ASP A 83 -24.44 -0.62 -8.79
CA ASP A 83 -25.11 0.60 -8.35
C ASP A 83 -26.55 0.32 -7.89
N TYR A 84 -26.93 0.94 -6.76
CA TYR A 84 -28.32 0.89 -6.30
C TYR A 84 -29.15 1.86 -7.13
N LEU A 85 -29.84 1.35 -8.17
CA LEU A 85 -30.70 2.13 -9.03
C LEU A 85 -32.16 1.72 -8.81
N PRO A 86 -33.00 2.55 -8.16
CA PRO A 86 -34.37 2.22 -7.90
C PRO A 86 -35.24 2.33 -9.14
N VAL A 87 -35.99 1.26 -9.42
CA VAL A 87 -37.04 1.22 -10.43
C VAL A 87 -38.40 1.11 -9.73
N LEU A 88 -39.27 2.08 -9.96
CA LEU A 88 -40.68 2.05 -9.59
C LEU A 88 -41.49 1.56 -10.79
N VAL A 89 -42.08 0.41 -10.65
CA VAL A 89 -42.88 -0.20 -11.73
C VAL A 89 -44.27 0.37 -11.75
N LEU A 90 -44.73 0.79 -12.94
CA LEU A 90 -46.08 1.28 -13.21
C LEU A 90 -46.92 0.12 -13.79
N SER A 91 -48.10 -0.18 -13.25
CA SER A 91 -48.91 -1.30 -13.73
C SER A 91 -50.43 -1.05 -13.56
N ALA A 92 -51.24 -1.47 -14.53
CA ALA A 92 -52.70 -1.34 -14.47
C ALA A 92 -53.32 -2.26 -13.42
N GLN A 93 -52.82 -3.47 -13.24
CA GLN A 93 -53.17 -4.42 -12.17
C GLN A 93 -52.07 -5.49 -12.11
N PRO A 94 -51.14 -5.39 -11.16
CA PRO A 94 -50.11 -6.41 -11.06
C PRO A 94 -50.68 -7.69 -10.46
N ASP A 95 -50.80 -8.75 -11.26
CA ASP A 95 -50.97 -10.09 -10.72
C ASP A 95 -49.73 -10.51 -9.95
N MET A 96 -49.85 -11.57 -9.14
CA MET A 96 -48.74 -12.01 -8.28
C MET A 96 -47.51 -12.42 -9.05
N GLU A 97 -47.63 -13.00 -10.23
CA GLU A 97 -46.55 -13.45 -11.09
C GLU A 97 -45.75 -12.24 -11.65
N THR A 98 -46.46 -11.26 -12.19
CA THR A 98 -45.90 -9.99 -12.66
C THR A 98 -45.08 -9.27 -11.55
N ARG A 99 -45.65 -9.23 -10.32
CA ARG A 99 -44.96 -8.63 -9.16
C ARG A 99 -43.70 -9.39 -8.79
N LEU A 100 -43.75 -10.71 -8.68
CA LEU A 100 -42.60 -11.55 -8.33
C LEU A 100 -41.50 -11.44 -9.39
N ARG A 101 -41.84 -11.44 -10.67
CA ARG A 101 -40.90 -11.26 -11.78
C ARG A 101 -40.22 -9.89 -11.73
N ALA A 102 -41.00 -8.82 -11.55
CA ALA A 102 -40.38 -7.47 -11.46
C ALA A 102 -39.47 -7.35 -10.24
N LEU A 103 -39.84 -7.91 -9.08
CA LEU A 103 -38.97 -7.92 -7.89
C LEU A 103 -37.69 -8.70 -8.13
N SER A 104 -37.75 -9.85 -8.79
CA SER A 104 -36.58 -10.66 -9.13
C SER A 104 -35.62 -9.91 -10.08
N LEU A 105 -36.14 -9.01 -10.90
CA LEU A 105 -35.38 -8.13 -11.80
C LEU A 105 -34.95 -6.80 -11.12
N GLY A 106 -35.19 -6.67 -9.81
CA GLY A 106 -34.68 -5.56 -9.03
C GLY A 106 -35.59 -4.36 -8.86
N ALA A 107 -36.88 -4.45 -9.27
CA ALA A 107 -37.87 -3.43 -8.92
C ALA A 107 -37.91 -3.21 -7.42
N LYS A 108 -37.99 -1.94 -7.01
CA LYS A 108 -38.01 -1.60 -5.59
C LYS A 108 -39.41 -1.33 -5.05
N ASP A 109 -40.32 -0.91 -5.92
CA ASP A 109 -41.70 -0.68 -5.54
C ASP A 109 -42.62 -0.68 -6.79
N PHE A 110 -43.94 -0.59 -6.57
CA PHE A 110 -44.97 -0.60 -7.58
C PHE A 110 -45.93 0.55 -7.40
N LEU A 111 -46.46 1.08 -8.49
CA LEU A 111 -47.53 2.08 -8.51
C LEU A 111 -48.61 1.63 -9.45
N THR A 112 -49.85 1.54 -8.93
CA THR A 112 -51.00 1.05 -9.70
C THR A 112 -51.65 2.18 -10.48
N LYS A 113 -51.97 1.92 -11.75
CA LYS A 113 -52.76 2.83 -12.62
C LYS A 113 -54.29 2.58 -12.36
N PRO A 114 -55.12 3.61 -12.25
CA PRO A 114 -54.81 5.05 -12.29
C PRO A 114 -54.11 5.51 -11.02
N PHE A 115 -53.16 6.45 -11.19
CA PHE A 115 -52.27 6.93 -10.11
C PHE A 115 -53.00 7.80 -9.09
N ASP A 116 -52.93 7.42 -7.82
CA ASP A 116 -53.17 8.35 -6.72
C ASP A 116 -51.97 9.31 -6.57
N GLN A 117 -52.24 10.61 -6.51
CA GLN A 117 -51.17 11.62 -6.46
C GLN A 117 -50.33 11.49 -5.20
N LEU A 118 -50.93 11.28 -4.03
CA LEU A 118 -50.25 11.19 -2.76
C LEU A 118 -49.38 9.94 -2.69
N GLU A 119 -49.93 8.81 -3.14
CA GLU A 119 -49.20 7.55 -3.22
C GLU A 119 -48.00 7.64 -4.14
N ALA A 120 -48.16 8.19 -5.35
CA ALA A 120 -47.07 8.36 -6.32
C ALA A 120 -45.95 9.18 -5.74
N VAL A 121 -46.26 10.36 -5.19
CA VAL A 121 -45.26 11.26 -4.58
C VAL A 121 -44.54 10.60 -3.41
N THR A 122 -45.26 9.93 -2.52
CA THR A 122 -44.69 9.29 -1.33
C THR A 122 -43.73 8.16 -1.73
N ARG A 123 -44.08 7.29 -2.67
CA ARG A 123 -43.27 6.20 -3.14
C ARG A 123 -41.99 6.69 -3.83
N ILE A 124 -42.14 7.68 -4.74
CA ILE A 124 -41.00 8.26 -5.46
C ILE A 124 -40.06 8.96 -4.47
N HIS A 125 -40.60 9.72 -3.51
CA HIS A 125 -39.80 10.38 -2.48
C HIS A 125 -38.96 9.37 -1.67
N ASN A 126 -39.59 8.31 -1.16
CA ASN A 126 -38.92 7.28 -0.39
C ASN A 126 -37.82 6.56 -1.21
N LEU A 127 -38.09 6.26 -2.48
CA LEU A 127 -37.08 5.65 -3.35
C LEU A 127 -35.87 6.55 -3.58
N LEU A 128 -36.09 7.83 -3.80
CA LEU A 128 -35.04 8.82 -4.00
C LEU A 128 -34.26 9.07 -2.71
N GLU A 129 -34.91 9.09 -1.56
CA GLU A 129 -34.24 9.23 -0.26
C GLU A 129 -33.24 8.07 -0.04
N VAL A 130 -33.68 6.84 -0.23
CA VAL A 130 -32.80 5.66 -0.13
C VAL A 130 -31.66 5.71 -1.15
N ARG A 131 -31.96 6.13 -2.40
CA ARG A 131 -30.94 6.29 -3.46
C ARG A 131 -29.87 7.29 -3.07
N LEU A 132 -30.26 8.45 -2.58
CA LEU A 132 -29.33 9.52 -2.20
C LEU A 132 -28.51 9.14 -0.97
N MET A 133 -29.11 8.49 0.01
CA MET A 133 -28.37 7.94 1.16
C MET A 133 -27.33 6.90 0.70
N HIS A 134 -27.71 5.99 -0.20
CA HIS A 134 -26.78 5.01 -0.76
C HIS A 134 -25.61 5.69 -1.49
N ASN A 135 -25.91 6.69 -2.33
CA ASN A 135 -24.88 7.48 -3.01
C ASN A 135 -23.94 8.16 -2.01
N GLN A 136 -24.47 8.79 -0.97
CA GLN A 136 -23.69 9.46 0.07
C GLN A 136 -22.76 8.47 0.80
N VAL A 137 -23.26 7.31 1.20
CA VAL A 137 -22.45 6.27 1.85
C VAL A 137 -21.33 5.79 0.92
N ARG A 138 -21.65 5.52 -0.34
CA ARG A 138 -20.65 5.11 -1.35
C ARG A 138 -19.55 6.15 -1.54
N ASP A 139 -19.92 7.42 -1.66
CA ASP A 139 -18.96 8.50 -1.87
C ASP A 139 -18.10 8.75 -0.61
N GLN A 140 -18.69 8.61 0.59
CA GLN A 140 -17.94 8.66 1.85
C GLN A 140 -16.94 7.49 1.97
N ASN A 141 -17.36 6.26 1.63
CA ASN A 141 -16.47 5.10 1.65
C ASN A 141 -15.29 5.30 0.70
N ARG A 142 -15.53 5.78 -0.52
CA ARG A 142 -14.48 6.07 -1.49
C ARG A 142 -13.48 7.11 -0.96
N LEU A 143 -13.97 8.17 -0.32
CA LEU A 143 -13.11 9.18 0.29
C LEU A 143 -12.30 8.60 1.45
N LEU A 144 -12.93 7.79 2.31
CA LEU A 144 -12.24 7.13 3.42
C LEU A 144 -11.15 6.17 2.93
N GLU A 145 -11.42 5.38 1.89
CA GLU A 145 -10.42 4.49 1.28
C GLU A 145 -9.20 5.29 0.77
N GLN A 146 -9.45 6.42 0.11
CA GLN A 146 -8.37 7.31 -0.35
C GLN A 146 -7.57 7.89 0.82
N GLN A 147 -8.25 8.32 1.90
CA GLN A 147 -7.59 8.84 3.09
C GLN A 147 -6.78 7.76 3.81
N VAL A 148 -7.32 6.55 3.97
CA VAL A 148 -6.62 5.42 4.58
C VAL A 148 -5.36 5.11 3.80
N LYS A 149 -5.45 5.01 2.47
CA LYS A 149 -4.29 4.78 1.60
C LYS A 149 -3.22 5.85 1.79
N SER A 150 -3.61 7.13 1.70
CA SER A 150 -2.68 8.25 1.85
C SER A 150 -2.00 8.26 3.23
N ARG A 151 -2.75 8.00 4.30
CA ARG A 151 -2.21 7.94 5.67
C ARG A 151 -1.30 6.75 5.89
N THR A 152 -1.62 5.60 5.28
CA THR A 152 -0.75 4.42 5.34
C THR A 152 0.58 4.69 4.65
N ASP A 153 0.56 5.31 3.46
CA ASP A 153 1.77 5.68 2.73
C ASP A 153 2.62 6.70 3.49
N GLU A 154 1.99 7.69 4.14
CA GLU A 154 2.68 8.69 4.98
C GLU A 154 3.35 8.03 6.20
N LEU A 155 2.61 7.17 6.91
CA LEU A 155 3.13 6.44 8.06
C LEU A 155 4.31 5.53 7.67
N TYR A 156 4.21 4.86 6.53
CA TYR A 156 5.28 4.01 6.01
C TYR A 156 6.55 4.83 5.75
N ARG A 157 6.44 5.96 5.04
CA ARG A 157 7.57 6.86 4.76
C ARG A 157 8.19 7.44 6.03
N THR A 158 7.36 7.89 6.95
CA THR A 158 7.83 8.43 8.24
C THR A 158 8.57 7.37 9.04
N ARG A 159 8.06 6.13 9.07
CA ARG A 159 8.72 5.01 9.74
C ARG A 159 10.10 4.73 9.15
N GLN A 160 10.22 4.67 7.82
CA GLN A 160 11.50 4.47 7.13
C GLN A 160 12.49 5.60 7.44
N GLU A 161 12.02 6.84 7.42
CA GLU A 161 12.83 8.01 7.73
C GLU A 161 13.39 7.96 9.16
N VAL A 162 12.53 7.62 10.16
CA VAL A 162 12.95 7.49 11.56
C VAL A 162 14.00 6.39 11.71
N ILE A 163 13.79 5.23 11.11
CA ILE A 163 14.75 4.12 11.16
C ILE A 163 16.10 4.54 10.55
N ARG A 164 16.06 5.15 9.38
CA ARG A 164 17.27 5.65 8.71
C ARG A 164 18.01 6.65 9.58
N ARG A 165 17.30 7.59 10.21
CA ARG A 165 17.92 8.57 11.11
C ARG A 165 18.51 7.97 12.38
N LEU A 166 17.88 6.92 12.93
CA LEU A 166 18.43 6.20 14.08
C LEU A 166 19.72 5.47 13.71
N GLY A 167 19.76 4.77 12.56
CA GLY A 167 20.97 4.16 12.05
C GLY A 167 22.09 5.21 11.83
N LEU A 168 21.75 6.30 11.13
CA LEU A 168 22.68 7.40 10.89
C LEU A 168 23.24 8.00 12.19
N ALA A 169 22.40 8.17 13.23
CA ALA A 169 22.84 8.70 14.52
C ALA A 169 23.86 7.78 15.22
N ALA A 170 23.75 6.46 15.03
CA ALA A 170 24.73 5.50 15.54
C ALA A 170 26.07 5.61 14.79
N GLU A 171 26.03 5.64 13.46
CA GLU A 171 27.19 5.72 12.58
C GLU A 171 27.92 7.07 12.67
N TYR A 172 27.17 8.16 12.93
CA TYR A 172 27.77 9.50 13.07
C TYR A 172 28.83 9.57 14.21
N ARG A 173 28.73 8.67 15.19
CA ARG A 173 29.75 8.54 16.27
C ARG A 173 31.00 7.80 15.83
N ASP A 174 30.90 6.95 14.79
CA ASP A 174 32.00 6.10 14.31
C ASP A 174 32.72 6.68 13.07
N ASN A 175 32.45 7.94 12.70
CA ASN A 175 32.97 8.59 11.50
C ASN A 175 32.65 7.85 10.19
N GLU A 176 31.61 6.99 10.18
CA GLU A 176 31.11 6.41 8.96
C GLU A 176 30.11 7.33 8.26
N THR A 177 29.98 7.20 6.94
CA THR A 177 29.09 8.07 6.18
C THR A 177 27.67 7.54 6.18
N GLY A 178 26.68 8.44 6.23
CA GLY A 178 25.28 8.04 6.17
C GLY A 178 24.89 7.28 4.90
N ASN A 179 25.67 7.41 3.83
CA ASN A 179 25.46 6.69 2.59
C ASN A 179 25.83 5.21 2.70
N HIS A 180 26.78 4.85 3.58
CA HIS A 180 27.11 3.46 3.90
C HIS A 180 25.86 2.67 4.29
N ILE A 181 25.07 3.18 5.24
CA ILE A 181 23.85 2.51 5.70
C ILE A 181 22.87 2.26 4.54
N ILE A 182 22.70 3.25 3.67
CA ILE A 182 21.80 3.14 2.53
C ILE A 182 22.32 2.08 1.56
N ARG A 183 23.60 2.13 1.19
CA ARG A 183 24.20 1.17 0.27
C ARG A 183 24.10 -0.26 0.81
N MET A 184 24.59 -0.47 2.04
CA MET A 184 24.62 -1.77 2.70
C MET A 184 23.21 -2.38 2.78
N SER A 185 22.21 -1.59 3.18
CA SER A 185 20.81 -2.05 3.27
C SER A 185 20.23 -2.44 1.91
N LYS A 186 20.53 -1.68 0.85
CA LYS A 186 20.10 -2.01 -0.52
C LYS A 186 20.83 -3.25 -1.07
N TYR A 187 22.11 -3.42 -0.77
CA TYR A 187 22.83 -4.66 -1.11
C TYR A 187 22.22 -5.85 -0.39
N ALA A 188 21.90 -5.69 0.90
CA ALA A 188 21.26 -6.75 1.67
C ALA A 188 19.89 -7.14 1.10
N GLN A 189 19.08 -6.18 0.68
CA GLN A 189 17.80 -6.47 -0.01
C GLN A 189 18.01 -7.23 -1.31
N LEU A 190 18.92 -6.77 -2.15
CA LEU A 190 19.23 -7.41 -3.43
C LEU A 190 19.72 -8.86 -3.24
N LEU A 191 20.61 -9.08 -2.26
CA LEU A 191 21.11 -10.40 -1.93
C LEU A 191 20.01 -11.30 -1.34
N ALA A 192 19.08 -10.75 -0.56
CA ALA A 192 17.92 -11.48 -0.03
C ALA A 192 17.02 -12.01 -1.16
N LEU A 193 16.69 -11.17 -2.13
CA LEU A 193 15.93 -11.57 -3.32
C LEU A 193 16.69 -12.61 -4.16
N ALA A 194 17.98 -12.38 -4.38
CA ALA A 194 18.84 -13.33 -5.13
C ALA A 194 19.01 -14.69 -4.41
N TYR A 195 18.93 -14.70 -3.09
CA TYR A 195 18.95 -15.93 -2.28
C TYR A 195 17.64 -16.72 -2.37
N GLY A 196 16.53 -16.07 -2.79
CA GLY A 196 15.20 -16.66 -2.94
C GLY A 196 14.23 -16.35 -1.79
N LEU A 197 14.51 -15.32 -0.99
CA LEU A 197 13.54 -14.81 -0.02
C LEU A 197 12.40 -14.10 -0.72
N THR A 198 11.25 -13.97 -0.03
CA THR A 198 10.10 -13.23 -0.55
C THR A 198 10.41 -11.72 -0.62
N GLU A 199 9.66 -10.97 -1.45
CA GLU A 199 9.75 -9.51 -1.50
C GLU A 199 9.52 -8.89 -0.11
N GLN A 200 8.58 -9.44 0.66
CA GLN A 200 8.29 -8.99 2.01
C GLN A 200 9.48 -9.18 2.96
N ASP A 201 10.12 -10.37 2.95
CA ASP A 201 11.29 -10.63 3.77
C ASP A 201 12.47 -9.74 3.38
N ALA A 202 12.69 -9.55 2.08
CA ALA A 202 13.73 -8.68 1.56
C ALA A 202 13.51 -7.21 1.95
N GLU A 203 12.26 -6.76 1.97
CA GLU A 203 11.88 -5.43 2.45
C GLU A 203 12.10 -5.27 3.96
N ILE A 204 11.79 -6.31 4.75
CA ILE A 204 12.09 -6.33 6.18
C ILE A 204 13.60 -6.20 6.41
N ILE A 205 14.42 -6.93 5.66
CA ILE A 205 15.90 -6.84 5.76
C ILE A 205 16.37 -5.44 5.37
N LEU A 206 15.88 -4.86 4.27
CA LEU A 206 16.20 -3.49 3.86
C LEU A 206 15.97 -2.48 4.99
N ASN A 207 14.84 -2.60 5.68
CA ASN A 207 14.45 -1.66 6.73
C ASN A 207 15.09 -1.97 8.09
N ALA A 208 15.53 -3.20 8.33
CA ALA A 208 16.16 -3.64 9.57
C ALA A 208 17.68 -3.42 9.58
N ALA A 209 18.33 -3.62 8.44
CA ALA A 209 19.79 -3.51 8.28
C ALA A 209 20.39 -2.17 8.75
N PRO A 210 19.73 -1.00 8.60
CA PRO A 210 20.26 0.27 9.12
C PRO A 210 20.57 0.28 10.62
N MET A 211 19.97 -0.64 11.37
CA MET A 211 20.08 -0.68 12.83
C MET A 211 21.10 -1.72 13.33
N HIS A 212 21.87 -2.36 12.43
CA HIS A 212 22.81 -3.42 12.83
C HIS A 212 23.81 -2.98 13.90
N ASP A 213 24.31 -1.75 13.79
CA ASP A 213 25.31 -1.17 14.66
C ASP A 213 24.78 -0.14 15.67
N ILE A 214 23.46 -0.09 15.90
CA ILE A 214 22.83 0.85 16.85
C ILE A 214 23.44 0.78 18.25
N GLY A 215 23.99 -0.35 18.66
CA GLY A 215 24.62 -0.56 19.95
C GLY A 215 25.95 0.18 20.12
N LYS A 216 26.59 0.67 19.07
CA LYS A 216 27.78 1.52 19.14
C LYS A 216 27.54 2.79 19.96
N ILE A 217 26.28 3.21 20.12
CA ILE A 217 25.88 4.31 21.00
C ILE A 217 26.36 4.07 22.45
N GLY A 218 26.45 2.83 22.90
CA GLY A 218 26.88 2.47 24.25
C GLY A 218 28.39 2.33 24.41
N ILE A 219 29.18 2.37 23.33
CA ILE A 219 30.63 2.20 23.38
C ILE A 219 31.31 3.54 23.79
N PRO A 220 32.27 3.54 24.74
CA PRO A 220 33.00 4.74 25.14
C PRO A 220 33.83 5.32 23.98
N ASP A 221 33.88 6.66 23.82
CA ASP A 221 34.59 7.34 22.73
C ASP A 221 36.04 6.99 22.65
N ARG A 222 36.72 6.78 23.79
CA ARG A 222 38.15 6.38 23.86
C ARG A 222 38.43 5.05 23.13
N ILE A 223 37.39 4.19 22.98
CA ILE A 223 37.50 2.90 22.29
C ILE A 223 36.99 3.05 20.88
N LEU A 224 35.78 3.65 20.71
CA LEU A 224 35.12 3.78 19.42
C LEU A 224 35.94 4.61 18.44
N LEU A 225 36.52 5.73 18.90
CA LEU A 225 37.26 6.67 18.08
C LEU A 225 38.78 6.47 18.12
N LYS A 226 39.26 5.34 18.65
CA LYS A 226 40.68 5.05 18.74
C LYS A 226 41.31 4.88 17.37
N THR A 227 42.33 5.67 17.04
CA THR A 227 43.02 5.66 15.75
C THR A 227 43.98 4.50 15.56
N GLY A 228 44.25 3.71 16.62
CA GLY A 228 45.14 2.55 16.60
C GLY A 228 44.44 1.23 16.79
N LYS A 229 45.20 0.13 16.85
CA LYS A 229 44.63 -1.19 17.16
C LYS A 229 44.09 -1.21 18.59
N LEU A 230 42.93 -1.79 18.78
CA LEU A 230 42.34 -2.07 20.09
C LEU A 230 43.18 -3.16 20.80
N ASP A 231 43.43 -2.99 22.08
CA ASP A 231 43.99 -4.07 22.89
C ASP A 231 42.91 -5.13 23.19
N PRO A 232 43.25 -6.30 23.76
CA PRO A 232 42.31 -7.36 24.00
C PRO A 232 41.11 -6.97 24.89
N GLU A 233 41.29 -6.06 25.86
CA GLU A 233 40.23 -5.60 26.75
C GLU A 233 39.30 -4.60 26.04
N GLU A 234 39.86 -3.65 25.32
CA GLU A 234 39.15 -2.69 24.48
C GLU A 234 38.35 -3.42 23.40
N TRP A 235 38.91 -4.48 22.80
CA TRP A 235 38.23 -5.32 21.83
C TRP A 235 37.02 -6.04 22.43
N ARG A 236 37.12 -6.57 23.66
CA ARG A 236 35.97 -7.15 24.35
C ARG A 236 34.85 -6.13 24.60
N ILE A 237 35.23 -4.91 24.98
CA ILE A 237 34.26 -3.83 25.15
C ILE A 237 33.61 -3.47 23.80
N MET A 238 34.38 -3.36 22.72
CA MET A 238 33.86 -3.09 21.38
C MET A 238 32.83 -4.15 20.97
N GLN A 239 33.11 -5.44 21.20
CA GLN A 239 32.18 -6.53 20.87
C GLN A 239 30.83 -6.44 21.60
N THR A 240 30.75 -5.69 22.73
CA THR A 240 29.48 -5.54 23.47
C THR A 240 28.42 -4.74 22.74
N HIS A 241 28.78 -3.97 21.69
CA HIS A 241 27.78 -3.23 20.88
C HIS A 241 26.70 -4.14 20.30
N VAL A 242 27.05 -5.38 19.93
CA VAL A 242 26.11 -6.38 19.44
C VAL A 242 24.99 -6.65 20.44
N GLN A 243 25.35 -6.89 21.70
CA GLN A 243 24.37 -7.16 22.75
C GLN A 243 23.63 -5.87 23.16
N MET A 244 24.30 -4.72 23.20
CA MET A 244 23.67 -3.44 23.46
C MET A 244 22.64 -3.09 22.39
N GLY A 245 22.96 -3.32 21.12
CA GLY A 245 22.03 -3.14 20.01
C GLY A 245 20.81 -4.05 20.14
N ALA A 246 21.02 -5.32 20.41
CA ALA A 246 19.92 -6.27 20.65
C ALA A 246 19.03 -5.85 21.83
N ASN A 247 19.58 -5.29 22.89
CA ASN A 247 18.82 -4.78 24.05
C ASN A 247 18.00 -3.54 23.68
N ILE A 248 18.58 -2.59 22.95
CA ILE A 248 17.88 -1.37 22.46
C ILE A 248 16.68 -1.78 21.59
N LEU A 249 16.84 -2.78 20.73
CA LEU A 249 15.83 -3.24 19.78
C LEU A 249 14.84 -4.25 20.37
N SER A 250 14.97 -4.57 21.66
CA SER A 250 14.11 -5.53 22.35
C SER A 250 12.74 -4.94 22.73
N GLY A 251 11.79 -5.82 23.09
CA GLY A 251 10.47 -5.42 23.63
C GLY A 251 9.39 -5.05 22.61
N SER A 252 9.71 -4.98 21.33
CA SER A 252 8.72 -4.77 20.28
C SER A 252 8.23 -6.10 19.66
N PRO A 253 6.92 -6.30 19.49
CA PRO A 253 6.37 -7.49 18.86
C PRO A 253 6.43 -7.46 17.33
N THR A 254 6.83 -6.34 16.71
CA THR A 254 6.82 -6.19 15.26
C THR A 254 7.91 -7.03 14.59
N GLU A 255 7.61 -7.57 13.43
CA GLU A 255 8.52 -8.40 12.64
C GLU A 255 9.81 -7.65 12.28
N LEU A 256 9.69 -6.38 11.90
CA LEU A 256 10.83 -5.52 11.62
C LEU A 256 11.79 -5.40 12.81
N MET A 257 11.28 -5.14 14.00
CA MET A 257 12.14 -4.99 15.19
C MET A 257 12.77 -6.30 15.62
N ARG A 258 12.07 -7.44 15.41
CA ARG A 258 12.67 -8.77 15.60
C ARG A 258 13.82 -9.02 14.62
N ALA A 259 13.62 -8.70 13.34
CA ALA A 259 14.66 -8.82 12.32
C ALA A 259 15.85 -7.91 12.63
N ALA A 260 15.61 -6.64 12.99
CA ALA A 260 16.67 -5.71 13.36
C ALA A 260 17.46 -6.20 14.57
N ARG A 261 16.80 -6.70 15.62
CA ARG A 261 17.46 -7.31 16.77
C ARG A 261 18.32 -8.49 16.37
N THR A 262 17.78 -9.37 15.52
CA THR A 262 18.49 -10.57 15.04
C THR A 262 19.69 -10.18 14.19
N ILE A 263 19.56 -9.20 13.30
CA ILE A 263 20.68 -8.67 12.51
C ILE A 263 21.76 -8.08 13.44
N ALA A 264 21.39 -7.24 14.40
CA ALA A 264 22.32 -6.67 15.36
C ALA A 264 23.10 -7.75 16.14
N GLN A 265 22.46 -8.89 16.46
CA GLN A 265 23.11 -9.99 17.16
C GLN A 265 23.99 -10.86 16.27
N HIS A 266 23.68 -10.97 14.96
CA HIS A 266 24.27 -12.01 14.12
C HIS A 266 25.22 -11.47 13.02
N HIS A 267 25.29 -10.16 12.78
CA HIS A 267 26.07 -9.61 11.67
C HIS A 267 27.59 -9.75 11.84
N HIS A 268 28.07 -10.06 13.05
CA HIS A 268 29.47 -10.39 13.35
C HIS A 268 29.72 -11.88 13.62
N GLU A 269 28.68 -12.70 13.53
CA GLU A 269 28.88 -14.14 13.51
C GLU A 269 29.54 -14.58 12.20
N LYS A 270 30.34 -15.64 12.24
CA LYS A 270 31.01 -16.17 11.08
C LYS A 270 30.55 -17.60 10.80
N TRP A 271 30.45 -17.93 9.54
CA TRP A 271 29.97 -19.25 9.11
C TRP A 271 30.65 -20.42 9.82
N ASP A 272 31.95 -20.32 10.05
CA ASP A 272 32.77 -21.38 10.73
C ASP A 272 32.67 -21.36 12.27
N GLY A 273 31.89 -20.45 12.85
CA GLY A 273 31.71 -20.32 14.30
C GLY A 273 32.83 -19.59 15.03
N THR A 274 33.73 -18.92 14.32
CA THR A 274 34.80 -18.10 14.93
C THR A 274 34.36 -16.64 15.17
N GLY A 275 33.09 -16.34 14.87
CA GLY A 275 32.46 -15.01 15.09
C GLY A 275 32.05 -14.76 16.53
N TYR A 276 31.34 -13.66 16.74
CA TYR A 276 30.83 -13.25 18.05
C TYR A 276 29.42 -12.67 17.91
N PRO A 277 28.60 -12.62 18.98
CA PRO A 277 28.93 -12.87 20.40
C PRO A 277 28.76 -14.34 20.81
N ASN A 278 28.03 -15.16 20.06
CA ASN A 278 27.60 -16.49 20.50
C ASN A 278 28.44 -17.62 19.85
N GLY A 279 29.23 -17.34 18.82
CA GLY A 279 29.97 -18.32 18.05
C GLY A 279 29.04 -19.31 17.30
N LEU A 280 27.90 -18.76 16.77
CA LEU A 280 26.97 -19.50 15.95
C LEU A 280 27.63 -20.00 14.67
N ARG A 281 27.18 -21.15 14.16
CA ARG A 281 27.77 -21.77 12.97
C ARG A 281 26.72 -21.96 11.89
N GLU A 282 27.18 -21.86 10.66
CA GLU A 282 26.41 -22.24 9.48
C GLU A 282 24.99 -21.62 9.48
N GLU A 283 23.97 -22.47 9.37
CA GLU A 283 22.57 -22.06 9.28
C GLU A 283 21.94 -21.69 10.64
N ASP A 284 22.64 -21.90 11.76
CA ASP A 284 22.25 -21.36 13.07
C ASP A 284 22.35 -19.82 13.09
N ILE A 285 23.20 -19.25 12.25
CA ILE A 285 23.22 -17.81 11.98
C ILE A 285 22.02 -17.48 11.12
N SER A 286 21.20 -16.54 11.53
CA SER A 286 20.04 -16.13 10.75
C SER A 286 20.45 -15.69 9.33
N ILE A 287 19.63 -16.01 8.34
CA ILE A 287 19.91 -15.60 6.94
C ILE A 287 20.06 -14.08 6.81
N ALA A 288 19.27 -13.30 7.54
CA ALA A 288 19.37 -11.84 7.58
C ALA A 288 20.73 -11.38 8.15
N GLY A 289 21.25 -12.02 9.19
CA GLY A 289 22.58 -11.74 9.74
C GLY A 289 23.69 -12.08 8.74
N ARG A 290 23.65 -13.26 8.09
CA ARG A 290 24.60 -13.67 7.05
C ARG A 290 24.65 -12.72 5.87
N ILE A 291 23.47 -12.29 5.39
CA ILE A 291 23.34 -11.33 4.30
C ILE A 291 23.91 -9.95 4.69
N CYS A 292 23.53 -9.45 5.87
CA CYS A 292 24.04 -8.15 6.36
C CYS A 292 25.54 -8.16 6.58
N ALA A 293 26.10 -9.23 7.15
CA ALA A 293 27.56 -9.38 7.31
C ALA A 293 28.32 -9.28 5.98
N LEU A 294 27.81 -9.93 4.92
CA LEU A 294 28.43 -9.84 3.59
C LEU A 294 28.29 -8.44 2.97
N ALA A 295 27.08 -7.85 3.07
CA ALA A 295 26.79 -6.53 2.52
C ALA A 295 27.62 -5.43 3.20
N ASP A 296 27.75 -5.49 4.54
CA ASP A 296 28.55 -4.59 5.33
C ASP A 296 30.05 -4.68 4.96
N VAL A 297 30.61 -5.87 4.98
CA VAL A 297 32.04 -6.09 4.62
C VAL A 297 32.33 -5.65 3.17
N PHE A 298 31.42 -5.92 2.23
CA PHE A 298 31.58 -5.48 0.85
C PHE A 298 31.63 -3.94 0.76
N ASP A 299 30.68 -3.24 1.40
CA ASP A 299 30.68 -1.77 1.40
C ASP A 299 31.89 -1.21 2.14
N ALA A 300 32.23 -1.77 3.28
CA ALA A 300 33.39 -1.34 4.09
C ALA A 300 34.75 -1.47 3.36
N LEU A 301 34.92 -2.52 2.57
CA LEU A 301 36.14 -2.72 1.79
C LEU A 301 36.22 -1.84 0.54
N THR A 302 35.09 -1.63 -0.12
CA THR A 302 35.00 -0.87 -1.38
C THR A 302 34.78 0.64 -1.19
N SER A 303 34.58 1.12 0.04
CA SER A 303 34.41 2.54 0.36
C SER A 303 35.67 3.12 0.99
N GLN A 304 35.92 4.41 0.68
CA GLN A 304 37.05 5.13 1.27
C GLN A 304 36.74 5.45 2.74
N ARG A 305 37.67 5.13 3.64
CA ARG A 305 37.57 5.48 5.07
C ARG A 305 38.69 6.44 5.44
N PRO A 306 38.57 7.25 6.50
CA PRO A 306 39.57 8.26 6.89
C PRO A 306 40.98 7.71 7.03
N TYR A 307 41.11 6.43 7.39
CA TYR A 307 42.39 5.77 7.70
C TYR A 307 42.74 4.63 6.75
N LYS A 308 41.92 4.35 5.71
CA LYS A 308 42.16 3.22 4.81
C LYS A 308 41.63 3.52 3.42
N PRO A 309 42.48 3.43 2.36
CA PRO A 309 42.01 3.56 0.98
C PRO A 309 41.03 2.42 0.65
N ALA A 310 40.08 2.71 -0.24
CA ALA A 310 39.18 1.71 -0.77
C ALA A 310 39.94 0.61 -1.54
N TRP A 311 39.55 -0.63 -1.37
CA TRP A 311 40.01 -1.72 -2.20
C TRP A 311 39.33 -1.66 -3.58
N THR A 312 39.97 -2.26 -4.56
CA THR A 312 39.30 -2.48 -5.84
C THR A 312 38.15 -3.48 -5.66
N VAL A 313 37.16 -3.36 -6.50
CA VAL A 313 36.03 -4.34 -6.49
C VAL A 313 36.53 -5.76 -6.74
N GLU A 314 37.54 -5.91 -7.61
CA GLU A 314 38.12 -7.21 -7.96
C GLU A 314 38.86 -7.85 -6.77
N ASP A 315 39.69 -7.06 -6.04
CA ASP A 315 40.34 -7.54 -4.83
C ASP A 315 39.34 -7.92 -3.74
N THR A 316 38.28 -7.12 -3.60
CA THR A 316 37.20 -7.37 -2.63
C THR A 316 36.47 -8.67 -2.96
N LEU A 317 36.12 -8.92 -4.22
CA LEU A 317 35.48 -10.17 -4.63
C LEU A 317 36.39 -11.39 -4.43
N THR A 318 37.71 -11.21 -4.68
CA THR A 318 38.71 -12.26 -4.45
C THR A 318 38.79 -12.61 -2.97
N TYR A 319 38.83 -11.61 -2.10
CA TYR A 319 38.79 -11.80 -0.64
C TYR A 319 37.53 -12.50 -0.19
N ILE A 320 36.34 -12.02 -0.60
CA ILE A 320 35.06 -12.62 -0.22
C ILE A 320 34.98 -14.09 -0.69
N ALA A 321 35.48 -14.39 -1.88
CA ALA A 321 35.52 -15.75 -2.37
C ALA A 321 36.46 -16.65 -1.53
N SER A 322 37.60 -16.12 -1.07
CA SER A 322 38.56 -16.86 -0.22
C SER A 322 38.03 -17.13 1.21
N GLU A 323 37.11 -16.29 1.66
CA GLU A 323 36.45 -16.40 2.96
C GLU A 323 35.09 -17.12 2.91
N SER A 324 34.69 -17.64 1.74
CA SER A 324 33.52 -18.47 1.56
C SER A 324 33.64 -19.77 2.34
N GLY A 325 32.64 -20.10 3.16
CA GLY A 325 32.67 -21.25 4.06
C GLY A 325 33.46 -21.04 5.36
N LYS A 326 34.06 -19.86 5.57
CA LYS A 326 34.71 -19.46 6.81
C LYS A 326 33.99 -18.26 7.44
N HIS A 327 34.18 -17.07 6.88
CA HIS A 327 33.48 -15.88 7.32
C HIS A 327 32.05 -15.86 6.75
N PHE A 328 31.89 -16.09 5.45
CA PHE A 328 30.65 -15.94 4.71
C PHE A 328 29.99 -17.27 4.37
N ASP A 329 28.67 -17.28 4.35
CA ASP A 329 27.86 -18.36 3.80
C ASP A 329 28.31 -18.68 2.35
N PRO A 330 28.68 -19.93 2.04
CA PRO A 330 29.15 -20.31 0.71
C PRO A 330 28.12 -20.10 -0.41
N LYS A 331 26.84 -19.99 -0.08
CA LYS A 331 25.77 -19.66 -1.04
C LYS A 331 25.74 -18.17 -1.39
N LEU A 332 26.18 -17.27 -0.51
CA LEU A 332 26.05 -15.82 -0.69
C LEU A 332 27.17 -15.20 -1.54
N ALA A 333 28.42 -15.67 -1.40
CA ALA A 333 29.55 -15.11 -2.16
C ALA A 333 29.34 -15.21 -3.69
N PRO A 334 28.86 -16.33 -4.28
CA PRO A 334 28.52 -16.39 -5.70
C PRO A 334 27.36 -15.48 -6.09
N LEU A 335 26.37 -15.29 -5.20
CA LEU A 335 25.22 -14.41 -5.47
C LEU A 335 25.65 -12.95 -5.53
N LEU A 336 26.54 -12.49 -4.65
CA LEU A 336 27.11 -11.15 -4.70
C LEU A 336 27.82 -10.90 -6.04
N LYS A 337 28.64 -11.85 -6.50
CA LYS A 337 29.34 -11.75 -7.79
C LYS A 337 28.35 -11.71 -8.96
N ARG A 338 27.29 -12.52 -8.93
CA ARG A 338 26.27 -12.57 -9.99
C ARG A 338 25.48 -11.26 -10.10
N ASN A 339 25.20 -10.60 -8.99
CA ASN A 339 24.44 -9.36 -8.93
C ASN A 339 25.32 -8.11 -8.84
N LEU A 340 26.61 -8.25 -9.18
CA LEU A 340 27.58 -7.14 -9.13
C LEU A 340 27.16 -5.91 -9.97
N PRO A 341 26.60 -6.03 -11.17
CA PRO A 341 26.18 -4.86 -11.95
C PRO A 341 25.18 -3.98 -11.17
N GLU A 342 24.16 -4.58 -10.56
CA GLU A 342 23.16 -3.88 -9.79
C GLU A 342 23.72 -3.28 -8.50
N ILE A 343 24.63 -4.00 -7.84
CA ILE A 343 25.37 -3.50 -6.65
C ILE A 343 26.17 -2.26 -7.00
N LEU A 344 26.85 -2.25 -8.16
CA LEU A 344 27.64 -1.10 -8.60
C LEU A 344 26.77 0.11 -8.99
N ILE A 345 25.56 -0.11 -9.51
CA ILE A 345 24.59 0.96 -9.74
C ILE A 345 24.21 1.61 -8.40
N ILE A 346 23.83 0.80 -7.40
CA ILE A 346 23.52 1.30 -6.06
C ILE A 346 24.73 2.06 -5.48
N LYS A 347 25.93 1.53 -5.63
CA LYS A 347 27.15 2.16 -5.13
C LYS A 347 27.38 3.54 -5.77
N SER A 348 27.15 3.68 -7.06
CA SER A 348 27.31 4.95 -7.77
C SER A 348 26.23 5.97 -7.42
N GLU A 349 24.98 5.50 -7.26
CA GLU A 349 23.83 6.34 -6.91
C GLU A 349 23.97 6.97 -5.51
N TYR A 350 24.54 6.21 -4.58
CA TYR A 350 24.76 6.64 -3.19
C TYR A 350 26.25 6.82 -2.87
N ALA A 351 27.02 7.34 -3.82
CA ALA A 351 28.41 7.67 -3.60
C ALA A 351 28.56 8.75 -2.51
N ASP A 352 29.59 8.63 -1.68
CA ASP A 352 29.92 9.66 -0.71
C ASP A 352 30.40 10.90 -1.46
N ALA A 353 29.92 12.10 -1.08
CA ALA A 353 30.43 13.34 -1.64
C ALA A 353 31.93 13.44 -1.30
N GLU A 354 32.76 13.80 -2.27
CA GLU A 354 34.16 14.16 -2.00
C GLU A 354 34.16 15.25 -0.92
N VAL A 355 34.74 14.93 0.23
CA VAL A 355 34.95 15.93 1.29
C VAL A 355 35.99 16.90 0.76
N ILE A 356 35.52 18.01 0.20
CA ILE A 356 36.39 19.15 -0.08
C ILE A 356 36.89 19.63 1.29
N ARG A 357 38.12 19.21 1.66
CA ARG A 357 38.83 19.75 2.79
C ARG A 357 39.43 21.09 2.39
N ASP A 358 38.61 22.10 2.25
CA ASP A 358 39.00 23.50 2.23
C ASP A 358 38.31 24.20 3.41
N LEU A 359 38.84 24.01 4.59
CA LEU A 359 38.68 24.92 5.71
C LEU A 359 40.04 25.15 6.32
N ASP A 360 40.87 25.93 5.61
CA ASP A 360 41.90 26.74 6.23
C ASP A 360 41.20 27.84 7.03
N TYR A 361 41.24 27.71 8.36
CA TYR A 361 41.05 28.80 9.28
C TYR A 361 42.24 28.89 10.20
#